data_2306b385277be86b71b3af7bf5887cd3
#
_entry.id   2306b385277be86b71b3af7bf5887cd3
#
_cell.length_a   1.000
_cell.length_b   1.000
_cell.length_c   1.000
_cell.angle_alpha   90.00
_cell.angle_beta   90.00
_cell.angle_gamma   90.00
#
_symmetry.space_group_name_H-M   'P 1'
#
loop_
_entity.id
_entity.type
_entity.pdbx_description
1 polymer ?
#
loop_
_entity_poly.entity_id
_entity_poly.type
_entity_poly.pdbx_seq_one_letter_code
_entity_poly.pdbx_strand_id
1 'polypeptide(L)'
;MMEQRVSLITLGVDDMELAAAFYEALGWQRAESPDGVIAFDLISQTLGLYPLQALADEVGLPVSELGKGAVSLSYNTRTKEEVALVLAAAEAAGAEILKAAVDVFWGGHHGYFRAPDGQLWEVAFNPFSALSQAGAFRWNGY
;
A
#
# COMPACT_ATOMS: atom_id res chain seq x y z
N MET A 1 -14.25 -21.29 11.85
CA MET A 1 -14.38 -19.81 11.93
C MET A 1 -13.04 -19.16 11.59
N MET A 2 -13.12 -17.93 11.12
CA MET A 2 -11.95 -17.16 10.75
C MET A 2 -11.70 -16.08 11.80
N GLU A 3 -10.50 -16.01 12.35
CA GLU A 3 -10.14 -14.91 13.26
C GLU A 3 -10.17 -13.57 12.51
N GLN A 4 -10.42 -12.48 13.23
CA GLN A 4 -10.59 -11.14 12.64
C GLN A 4 -9.22 -10.53 12.29
N ARG A 5 -8.56 -11.11 11.29
CA ARG A 5 -7.26 -10.63 10.79
C ARG A 5 -7.05 -10.98 9.32
N VAL A 6 -6.23 -10.18 8.67
CA VAL A 6 -5.63 -10.48 7.36
C VAL A 6 -4.13 -10.63 7.60
N SER A 7 -3.55 -11.76 7.24
CA SER A 7 -2.13 -12.04 7.48
C SER A 7 -1.23 -11.51 6.38
N LEU A 8 -1.70 -11.56 5.14
CA LEU A 8 -0.90 -11.24 3.96
C LEU A 8 -1.78 -10.59 2.92
N ILE A 9 -1.31 -9.49 2.34
CA ILE A 9 -1.89 -8.88 1.15
C ILE A 9 -0.95 -9.20 0.00
N THR A 10 -1.42 -9.95 -0.98
CA THR A 10 -0.63 -10.28 -2.17
C THR A 10 -1.10 -9.45 -3.35
N LEU A 11 -0.19 -8.70 -3.95
CA LEU A 11 -0.45 -7.94 -5.17
C LEU A 11 0.09 -8.73 -6.37
N GLY A 12 -0.78 -9.02 -7.32
CA GLY A 12 -0.36 -9.55 -8.62
C GLY A 12 0.18 -8.40 -9.47
N VAL A 13 1.44 -8.50 -9.87
CA VAL A 13 2.13 -7.42 -10.60
C VAL A 13 2.73 -7.94 -11.90
N ASP A 14 2.86 -7.06 -12.89
CA ASP A 14 3.45 -7.41 -14.18
C ASP A 14 4.98 -7.44 -14.11
N ASP A 15 5.59 -6.54 -13.36
CA ASP A 15 7.03 -6.41 -13.20
C ASP A 15 7.40 -6.37 -11.71
N MET A 16 7.89 -7.50 -11.22
CA MET A 16 8.23 -7.69 -9.81
C MET A 16 9.32 -6.73 -9.33
N GLU A 17 10.36 -6.57 -10.13
CA GLU A 17 11.50 -5.75 -9.71
C GLU A 17 11.16 -4.25 -9.78
N LEU A 18 10.38 -3.82 -10.76
CA LEU A 18 9.88 -2.45 -10.82
C LEU A 18 9.00 -2.13 -9.60
N ALA A 19 8.08 -3.02 -9.27
CA ALA A 19 7.20 -2.86 -8.12
C ALA A 19 8.00 -2.80 -6.80
N ALA A 20 8.93 -3.74 -6.62
CA ALA A 20 9.75 -3.78 -5.42
C ALA A 20 10.65 -2.54 -5.28
N ALA A 21 11.27 -2.11 -6.38
CA ALA A 21 12.14 -0.94 -6.39
C ALA A 21 11.39 0.33 -5.94
N PHE A 22 10.11 0.45 -6.29
CA PHE A 22 9.29 1.58 -5.85
C PHE A 22 9.19 1.62 -4.31
N TYR A 23 8.83 0.49 -3.67
CA TYR A 23 8.69 0.44 -2.21
C TYR A 23 10.03 0.58 -1.50
N GLU A 24 11.08 0.03 -2.09
CA GLU A 24 12.45 0.20 -1.58
C GLU A 24 12.91 1.66 -1.64
N ALA A 25 12.53 2.39 -2.69
CA ALA A 25 12.82 3.82 -2.79
C ALA A 25 12.10 4.65 -1.71
N LEU A 26 11.00 4.13 -1.18
CA LEU A 26 10.29 4.73 -0.04
C LEU A 26 10.86 4.30 1.32
N GLY A 27 11.89 3.45 1.34
CA GLY A 27 12.57 3.05 2.56
C GLY A 27 12.20 1.67 3.10
N TRP A 28 11.36 0.91 2.39
CA TRP A 28 11.01 -0.44 2.82
C TRP A 28 12.14 -1.42 2.50
N GLN A 29 12.22 -2.48 3.29
CA GLN A 29 13.23 -3.54 3.13
C GLN A 29 12.55 -4.87 2.88
N ARG A 30 13.05 -5.62 1.89
CA ARG A 30 12.55 -6.96 1.58
C ARG A 30 12.81 -7.90 2.74
N ALA A 31 11.83 -8.72 3.05
CA ALA A 31 12.05 -9.91 3.85
C ALA A 31 12.75 -10.97 3.00
N GLU A 32 13.45 -11.92 3.63
CA GLU A 32 13.92 -13.09 2.91
C GLU A 32 12.74 -13.92 2.43
N SER A 33 12.76 -14.30 1.16
CA SER A 33 11.69 -15.09 0.54
C SER A 33 12.26 -15.97 -0.59
N PRO A 34 11.59 -17.09 -0.93
CA PRO A 34 12.01 -17.90 -2.05
C PRO A 34 11.87 -17.14 -3.38
N ASP A 35 12.54 -17.65 -4.41
CA ASP A 35 12.44 -17.09 -5.76
C ASP A 35 10.98 -17.04 -6.22
N GLY A 36 10.63 -15.96 -6.93
CA GLY A 36 9.30 -15.75 -7.46
C GLY A 36 8.32 -15.05 -6.51
N VAL A 37 8.73 -14.73 -5.28
CA VAL A 37 7.95 -13.95 -4.31
C VAL A 37 8.83 -12.85 -3.74
N ILE A 38 8.28 -11.65 -3.62
CA ILE A 38 8.92 -10.56 -2.88
C ILE A 38 7.97 -10.15 -1.77
N ALA A 39 8.47 -10.06 -0.54
CA ALA A 39 7.64 -9.70 0.61
C ALA A 39 8.27 -8.57 1.40
N PHE A 40 7.40 -7.73 1.97
CA PHE A 40 7.77 -6.66 2.90
C PHE A 40 6.97 -6.86 4.19
N ASP A 41 7.66 -7.08 5.30
CA ASP A 41 7.01 -7.12 6.60
C ASP A 41 6.75 -5.69 7.07
N LEU A 42 5.47 -5.35 7.18
CA LEU A 42 5.01 -4.04 7.61
C LEU A 42 4.58 -4.10 9.07
N ILE A 43 4.24 -2.95 9.64
CA ILE A 43 3.68 -2.90 10.99
C ILE A 43 2.32 -3.61 10.98
N SER A 44 2.25 -4.75 11.65
CA SER A 44 1.06 -5.59 11.80
C SER A 44 0.51 -6.20 10.50
N GLN A 45 1.26 -6.14 9.40
CA GLN A 45 0.81 -6.69 8.12
C GLN A 45 2.01 -7.05 7.26
N THR A 46 1.84 -7.96 6.31
CA THR A 46 2.84 -8.27 5.28
C THR A 46 2.26 -7.99 3.91
N LEU A 47 3.02 -7.32 3.07
CA LEU A 47 2.71 -7.09 1.67
C LEU A 47 3.58 -7.99 0.81
N GLY A 48 2.95 -8.83 -0.01
CA GLY A 48 3.64 -9.70 -0.97
C GLY A 48 3.44 -9.21 -2.40
N LEU A 49 4.49 -9.36 -3.21
CA LEU A 49 4.43 -9.16 -4.65
C LEU A 49 4.56 -10.51 -5.32
N TYR A 50 3.71 -10.79 -6.28
CA TYR A 50 3.66 -12.06 -6.99
C TYR A 50 3.39 -11.80 -8.47
N PRO A 51 3.97 -12.59 -9.40
CA PRO A 51 3.67 -12.38 -10.82
C PRO A 51 2.17 -12.55 -11.07
N LEU A 52 1.57 -11.61 -11.79
CA LEU A 52 0.12 -11.61 -12.04
C LEU A 52 -0.34 -12.92 -12.70
N GLN A 53 0.39 -13.42 -13.70
CA GLN A 53 0.05 -14.68 -14.34
C GLN A 53 0.15 -15.87 -13.38
N ALA A 54 1.18 -15.88 -12.53
CA ALA A 54 1.34 -16.95 -11.54
C ALA A 54 0.20 -16.94 -10.51
N LEU A 55 -0.25 -15.75 -10.10
CA LEU A 55 -1.41 -15.63 -9.21
C LEU A 55 -2.68 -16.17 -9.88
N ALA A 56 -2.91 -15.81 -11.14
CA ALA A 56 -4.06 -16.32 -11.90
C ALA A 56 -4.02 -17.85 -12.02
N ASP A 57 -2.86 -18.40 -12.35
CA ASP A 57 -2.67 -19.85 -12.47
C ASP A 57 -2.94 -20.56 -11.14
N GLU A 58 -2.45 -19.99 -10.04
CA GLU A 58 -2.60 -20.60 -8.71
C GLU A 58 -4.05 -20.61 -8.23
N VAL A 59 -4.79 -19.53 -8.46
CA VAL A 59 -6.21 -19.47 -8.08
C VAL A 59 -7.13 -20.17 -9.08
N GLY A 60 -6.63 -20.51 -10.26
CA GLY A 60 -7.41 -21.20 -11.29
C GLY A 60 -8.34 -20.31 -12.09
N LEU A 61 -7.98 -19.03 -12.25
CA LEU A 61 -8.78 -18.06 -13.02
C LEU A 61 -7.95 -17.49 -14.18
N PRO A 62 -8.61 -17.08 -15.27
CA PRO A 62 -7.92 -16.28 -16.29
C PRO A 62 -7.53 -14.92 -15.72
N VAL A 63 -6.42 -14.36 -16.16
CA VAL A 63 -5.94 -13.03 -15.72
C VAL A 63 -7.01 -11.95 -15.88
N SER A 64 -7.84 -12.06 -16.94
CA SER A 64 -8.92 -11.10 -17.19
C SER A 64 -9.97 -11.02 -16.07
N GLU A 65 -10.08 -12.04 -15.22
CA GLU A 65 -10.99 -12.06 -14.08
C GLU A 65 -10.37 -11.54 -12.79
N LEU A 66 -9.06 -11.26 -12.80
CA LEU A 66 -8.41 -10.62 -11.66
C LEU A 66 -8.66 -9.11 -11.75
N GLY A 67 -9.48 -8.59 -10.84
CA GLY A 67 -9.85 -7.17 -10.83
C GLY A 67 -8.64 -6.24 -10.67
N LYS A 68 -8.75 -5.03 -11.20
CA LYS A 68 -7.74 -3.99 -11.08
C LYS A 68 -8.34 -2.74 -10.47
N GLY A 69 -7.59 -2.08 -9.57
CA GLY A 69 -7.87 -0.73 -9.10
C GLY A 69 -9.08 -0.57 -8.18
N ALA A 70 -9.73 -1.66 -7.79
CA ALA A 70 -10.89 -1.60 -6.90
C ALA A 70 -10.51 -1.60 -5.41
N VAL A 71 -9.24 -1.78 -5.08
CA VAL A 71 -8.71 -1.78 -3.72
C VAL A 71 -7.77 -0.60 -3.56
N SER A 72 -7.97 0.21 -2.54
CA SER A 72 -7.05 1.24 -2.11
C SER A 72 -6.40 0.82 -0.79
N LEU A 73 -5.08 0.89 -0.72
CA LEU A 73 -4.34 0.75 0.52
C LEU A 73 -4.10 2.15 1.08
N SER A 74 -4.13 2.29 2.39
CA SER A 74 -3.94 3.58 3.04
C SER A 74 -2.70 3.59 3.90
N TYR A 75 -1.93 4.66 3.78
CA TYR A 75 -0.83 4.99 4.67
C TYR A 75 -1.25 6.21 5.48
N ASN A 76 -1.44 6.04 6.78
CA ASN A 76 -1.79 7.14 7.66
C ASN A 76 -0.53 7.79 8.22
N THR A 77 -0.53 9.11 8.23
CA THR A 77 0.56 9.93 8.78
C THR A 77 0.25 10.36 10.20
N ARG A 78 1.27 10.75 10.95
CA ARG A 78 1.13 11.25 12.32
C ARG A 78 0.71 12.71 12.37
N THR A 79 1.09 13.48 11.35
CA THR A 79 0.78 14.91 11.24
C THR A 79 0.19 15.21 9.86
N LYS A 80 -0.56 16.29 9.79
CA LYS A 80 -1.13 16.79 8.55
C LYS A 80 -0.07 17.11 7.50
N GLU A 81 1.03 17.71 7.94
CA GLU A 81 2.12 18.17 7.08
C GLU A 81 2.84 17.01 6.39
N GLU A 82 2.86 15.84 7.01
CA GLU A 82 3.51 14.65 6.44
C GLU A 82 2.82 14.15 5.19
N VAL A 83 1.54 14.42 4.99
CA VAL A 83 0.79 13.94 3.81
C VAL A 83 1.46 14.40 2.51
N ALA A 84 1.70 15.69 2.38
CA ALA A 84 2.35 16.25 1.18
C ALA A 84 3.79 15.72 1.02
N LEU A 85 4.51 15.51 2.13
CA LEU A 85 5.88 14.97 2.10
C LEU A 85 5.90 13.54 1.58
N VAL A 86 4.98 12.70 2.03
CA VAL A 86 4.89 11.31 1.56
C VAL A 86 4.48 11.26 0.09
N LEU A 87 3.53 12.08 -0.34
CA LEU A 87 3.13 12.17 -1.74
C LEU A 87 4.31 12.59 -2.63
N ALA A 88 5.10 13.57 -2.19
CA ALA A 88 6.30 14.00 -2.93
C ALA A 88 7.34 12.87 -3.01
N ALA A 89 7.56 12.12 -1.94
CA ALA A 89 8.47 10.99 -1.94
C ALA A 89 7.98 9.88 -2.89
N ALA A 90 6.69 9.60 -2.91
CA ALA A 90 6.09 8.63 -3.81
C ALA A 90 6.27 9.04 -5.28
N GLU A 91 6.03 10.30 -5.60
CA GLU A 91 6.24 10.83 -6.96
C GLU A 91 7.70 10.71 -7.39
N ALA A 92 8.63 11.07 -6.51
CA ALA A 92 10.06 10.92 -6.78
C ALA A 92 10.48 9.46 -6.99
N ALA A 93 9.79 8.52 -6.34
CA ALA A 93 10.01 7.08 -6.49
C ALA A 93 9.33 6.48 -7.73
N GLY A 94 8.56 7.24 -8.49
CA GLY A 94 7.93 6.81 -9.74
C GLY A 94 6.41 6.72 -9.72
N ALA A 95 5.75 7.11 -8.65
CA ALA A 95 4.29 7.11 -8.60
C ALA A 95 3.68 8.26 -9.40
N GLU A 96 2.46 8.04 -9.85
CA GLU A 96 1.60 9.08 -10.43
C GLU A 96 0.73 9.68 -9.33
N ILE A 97 0.80 10.98 -9.12
CA ILE A 97 -0.08 11.67 -8.18
C ILE A 97 -1.46 11.81 -8.82
N LEU A 98 -2.46 11.16 -8.21
CA LEU A 98 -3.84 11.22 -8.68
C LEU A 98 -4.60 12.37 -8.02
N LYS A 99 -4.27 12.66 -6.77
CA LYS A 99 -4.91 13.73 -6.02
C LYS A 99 -3.88 14.34 -5.07
N ALA A 100 -3.64 15.63 -5.22
CA ALA A 100 -2.77 16.37 -4.30
C ALA A 100 -3.37 16.44 -2.90
N ALA A 101 -2.52 16.68 -1.90
CA ALA A 101 -2.97 16.80 -0.52
C ALA A 101 -4.01 17.91 -0.38
N VAL A 102 -5.14 17.61 0.24
CA VAL A 102 -6.28 18.52 0.41
C VAL A 102 -7.03 18.19 1.70
N ASP A 103 -7.60 19.22 2.34
CA ASP A 103 -8.51 19.03 3.44
C ASP A 103 -9.81 18.38 2.96
N VAL A 104 -10.35 17.48 3.78
CA VAL A 104 -11.59 16.76 3.45
C VAL A 104 -12.67 17.03 4.49
N PHE A 105 -13.93 16.85 4.07
CA PHE A 105 -15.11 17.25 4.86
C PHE A 105 -15.19 16.60 6.24
N TRP A 106 -14.65 15.39 6.43
CA TRP A 106 -14.68 14.69 7.72
C TRP A 106 -13.60 15.17 8.71
N GLY A 107 -12.85 16.23 8.36
CA GLY A 107 -11.86 16.86 9.24
C GLY A 107 -10.43 16.38 9.05
N GLY A 108 -10.19 15.49 8.11
CA GLY A 108 -8.86 14.98 7.78
C GLY A 108 -8.19 15.73 6.65
N HIS A 109 -7.06 15.18 6.20
CA HIS A 109 -6.25 15.71 5.12
C HIS A 109 -5.65 14.54 4.37
N HIS A 110 -5.82 14.47 3.05
CA HIS A 110 -5.34 13.32 2.29
C HIS A 110 -5.01 13.64 0.84
N GLY A 111 -4.34 12.71 0.20
CA GLY A 111 -4.13 12.65 -1.24
C GLY A 111 -4.00 11.21 -1.68
N TYR A 112 -3.84 11.00 -2.99
CA TYR A 112 -3.78 9.67 -3.59
C TYR A 112 -2.66 9.59 -4.60
N PHE A 113 -2.03 8.42 -4.69
CA PHE A 113 -1.12 8.11 -5.79
C PHE A 113 -1.39 6.71 -6.34
N ARG A 114 -0.94 6.50 -7.58
CA ARG A 114 -0.88 5.18 -8.19
C ARG A 114 0.58 4.76 -8.24
N ALA A 115 0.90 3.65 -7.62
CA ALA A 115 2.24 3.08 -7.66
C ALA A 115 2.54 2.52 -9.07
N PRO A 116 3.82 2.35 -9.45
CA PRO A 116 4.18 1.77 -10.75
C PRO A 116 3.60 0.38 -11.00
N ASP A 117 3.27 -0.37 -9.95
CA ASP A 117 2.60 -1.67 -10.03
C ASP A 117 1.09 -1.56 -10.32
N GLY A 118 0.55 -0.35 -10.37
CA GLY A 118 -0.87 -0.08 -10.58
C GLY A 118 -1.70 0.03 -9.30
N GLN A 119 -1.13 -0.25 -8.13
CA GLN A 119 -1.85 -0.20 -6.87
C GLN A 119 -2.18 1.24 -6.47
N LEU A 120 -3.43 1.45 -6.05
CA LEU A 120 -3.89 2.73 -5.53
C LEU A 120 -3.53 2.85 -4.06
N TRP A 121 -3.01 4.01 -3.67
CA TRP A 121 -2.65 4.35 -2.32
C TRP A 121 -3.28 5.67 -1.91
N GLU A 122 -3.88 5.68 -0.72
CA GLU A 122 -4.26 6.90 -0.03
C GLU A 122 -3.16 7.24 0.98
N VAL A 123 -2.79 8.51 1.06
CA VAL A 123 -1.95 9.04 2.13
C VAL A 123 -2.84 9.98 2.94
N ALA A 124 -3.08 9.67 4.21
CA ALA A 124 -4.09 10.36 4.99
C ALA A 124 -3.60 10.73 6.39
N PHE A 125 -3.95 11.93 6.82
CA PHE A 125 -3.95 12.32 8.22
C PHE A 125 -5.39 12.32 8.74
N ASN A 126 -5.66 11.51 9.76
CA ASN A 126 -6.96 11.44 10.40
C ASN A 126 -6.83 11.81 11.88
N PRO A 127 -7.32 12.99 12.29
CA PRO A 127 -7.20 13.43 13.69
C PRO A 127 -7.99 12.55 14.66
N PHE A 128 -8.94 11.74 14.16
CA PHE A 128 -9.76 10.85 14.96
C PHE A 128 -9.22 9.43 15.07
N SER A 129 -8.16 9.13 14.34
CA SER A 129 -7.52 7.79 14.30
C SER A 129 -6.04 7.92 14.57
N ALA A 130 -5.67 8.42 15.76
CA ALA A 130 -4.28 8.56 16.14
C ALA A 130 -3.57 7.19 16.08
N LEU A 131 -2.39 7.16 15.48
CA LEU A 131 -1.57 5.96 15.41
C LEU A 131 -1.00 5.62 16.80
N SER A 132 -0.73 4.35 17.03
CA SER A 132 0.05 3.95 18.21
C SER A 132 1.49 4.50 18.12
N GLN A 133 2.23 4.43 19.22
CA GLN A 133 3.64 4.83 19.23
C GLN A 133 4.42 4.07 18.16
N ALA A 134 4.13 2.80 17.93
CA ALA A 134 4.78 1.98 16.92
C ALA A 134 4.27 2.22 15.49
N GLY A 135 3.18 2.98 15.31
CA GLY A 135 2.62 3.29 14.00
C GLY A 135 1.46 2.39 13.58
N ALA A 136 0.92 1.57 14.49
CA ALA A 136 -0.25 0.76 14.19
C ALA A 136 -1.51 1.61 14.09
N PHE A 137 -2.45 1.19 13.26
CA PHE A 137 -3.71 1.88 13.01
C PHE A 137 -4.88 1.18 13.70
N ARG A 138 -5.77 1.96 14.29
CA ARG A 138 -7.12 1.56 14.66
C ARG A 138 -8.11 2.64 14.27
N TRP A 139 -9.29 2.20 13.88
CA TRP A 139 -10.32 3.11 13.35
C TRP A 139 -10.61 4.30 14.29
N ASN A 140 -10.72 4.04 15.57
CA ASN A 140 -10.98 5.09 16.57
C ASN A 140 -9.72 5.59 17.30
N GLY A 141 -8.54 5.18 16.82
CA GLY A 141 -7.26 5.60 17.37
C GLY A 141 -6.82 4.82 18.60
N TYR A 142 -5.66 5.20 19.08
CA TYR A 142 -5.00 4.66 20.27
C TYR A 142 -4.97 5.69 21.40
#